data_2e9a0cf3458fba2f7e9a12a7cbae5505
#
_entry.id   2e9a0cf3458fba2f7e9a12a7cbae5505
#
_cell.length_a   1.000
_cell.length_b   1.000
_cell.length_c   1.000
_cell.angle_alpha   90.00
_cell.angle_beta   90.00
_cell.angle_gamma   90.00
#
_symmetry.space_group_name_H-M   'P 1'
#
loop_
_entity.id
_entity.type
_entity.pdbx_description
1 polymer ?
#
loop_
_entity_poly.entity_id
_entity_poly.type
_entity_poly.pdbx_seq_one_letter_code
_entity_poly.pdbx_strand_id
1 'polypeptide(L)'
;MARIKGGLNAKKKHNRVLKMAKGYRGARSKQYRVAKQSVMRALTSAYAGRKQKKRQMRQLWIARINAAARMNGLSYSKLMHGLKVAGVDMNRKMLAEMAVNDAAGFTAVAEVAKKALA
;
A
#
# COMPACT_ATOMS: atom_id res chain seq x y z
N MET A 1 -46.22 23.03 28.01
CA MET A 1 -44.82 23.18 27.49
C MET A 1 -44.51 22.10 26.48
N ALA A 2 -44.03 22.50 25.28
CA ALA A 2 -43.57 21.53 24.29
C ALA A 2 -42.25 20.87 24.74
N ARG A 3 -42.23 19.55 24.80
CA ARG A 3 -41.01 18.78 25.17
C ARG A 3 -40.23 18.43 23.91
N ILE A 4 -39.02 18.94 23.78
CA ILE A 4 -38.13 18.58 22.70
C ILE A 4 -37.44 17.24 23.04
N LYS A 5 -37.71 16.21 22.23
CA LYS A 5 -37.10 14.92 22.34
C LYS A 5 -35.95 14.84 21.31
N GLY A 6 -34.72 14.71 21.76
CA GLY A 6 -33.54 14.61 20.90
C GLY A 6 -33.40 13.30 20.10
N GLY A 7 -34.45 12.46 20.11
CA GLY A 7 -34.42 11.11 19.52
C GLY A 7 -34.14 11.07 18.01
N LEU A 8 -34.63 12.06 17.26
CA LEU A 8 -34.38 12.12 15.82
C LEU A 8 -32.88 12.31 15.49
N ASN A 9 -32.19 13.18 16.24
CA ASN A 9 -30.76 13.42 16.05
C ASN A 9 -29.93 12.21 16.46
N ALA A 10 -30.28 11.59 17.61
CA ALA A 10 -29.64 10.36 18.04
C ALA A 10 -29.82 9.23 17.03
N LYS A 11 -31.05 9.03 16.51
CA LYS A 11 -31.35 8.03 15.49
C LYS A 11 -30.55 8.25 14.21
N LYS A 12 -30.43 9.49 13.72
CA LYS A 12 -29.61 9.82 12.54
C LYS A 12 -28.14 9.46 12.75
N LYS A 13 -27.58 9.80 13.92
CA LYS A 13 -26.18 9.46 14.28
C LYS A 13 -25.97 7.94 14.36
N HIS A 14 -26.90 7.22 14.98
CA HIS A 14 -26.84 5.76 15.10
C HIS A 14 -26.94 5.08 13.73
N ASN A 15 -27.88 5.53 12.89
CA ASN A 15 -28.06 4.98 11.54
C ASN A 15 -26.81 5.18 10.66
N ARG A 16 -26.11 6.29 10.80
CA ARG A 16 -24.85 6.53 10.07
C ARG A 16 -23.82 5.45 10.41
N VAL A 17 -23.62 5.15 11.68
CA VAL A 17 -22.67 4.13 12.14
C VAL A 17 -23.13 2.74 11.71
N LEU A 18 -24.40 2.41 11.89
CA LEU A 18 -24.96 1.11 11.50
C LEU A 18 -24.89 0.88 9.98
N LYS A 19 -25.02 1.94 9.18
CA LYS A 19 -24.81 1.86 7.73
C LYS A 19 -23.38 1.49 7.36
N MET A 20 -22.40 2.01 8.09
CA MET A 20 -20.99 1.65 7.90
C MET A 20 -20.68 0.24 8.39
N ALA A 21 -21.45 -0.29 9.34
CA ALA A 21 -21.30 -1.63 9.90
C ALA A 21 -22.07 -2.72 9.12
N LYS A 22 -22.70 -2.40 8.00
CA LYS A 22 -23.38 -3.40 7.16
C LYS A 22 -22.42 -4.50 6.73
N GLY A 23 -22.88 -5.74 6.82
CA GLY A 23 -22.08 -6.92 6.49
C GLY A 23 -21.24 -7.47 7.65
N TYR A 24 -21.22 -6.83 8.80
CA TYR A 24 -20.54 -7.33 9.99
C TYR A 24 -21.36 -8.47 10.62
N ARG A 25 -20.67 -9.39 11.29
CA ARG A 25 -21.31 -10.58 11.89
C ARG A 25 -21.99 -10.25 13.20
N GLY A 26 -23.16 -10.86 13.40
CA GLY A 26 -23.92 -10.85 14.65
C GLY A 26 -24.31 -9.44 15.10
N ALA A 27 -24.16 -9.17 16.40
CA ALA A 27 -24.52 -7.90 17.01
C ALA A 27 -23.71 -6.68 16.48
N ARG A 28 -22.56 -6.91 15.90
CA ARG A 28 -21.71 -5.84 15.33
C ARG A 28 -22.37 -5.10 14.18
N SER A 29 -23.33 -5.73 13.47
CA SER A 29 -24.10 -5.08 12.41
C SER A 29 -25.41 -4.45 12.86
N LYS A 30 -25.88 -4.80 14.06
CA LYS A 30 -27.24 -4.46 14.54
C LYS A 30 -27.26 -3.61 15.79
N GLN A 31 -26.42 -3.90 16.80
CA GLN A 31 -26.36 -3.14 18.04
C GLN A 31 -25.40 -1.96 17.91
N TYR A 32 -25.91 -0.74 18.11
CA TYR A 32 -25.11 0.48 17.94
C TYR A 32 -23.83 0.51 18.76
N ARG A 33 -23.89 0.12 20.03
CA ARG A 33 -22.71 0.15 20.92
C ARG A 33 -21.56 -0.69 20.37
N VAL A 34 -21.86 -1.91 19.98
CA VAL A 34 -20.88 -2.86 19.41
C VAL A 34 -20.47 -2.45 17.99
N ALA A 35 -21.44 -2.02 17.18
CA ALA A 35 -21.19 -1.53 15.84
C ALA A 35 -20.25 -0.32 15.83
N LYS A 36 -20.45 0.63 16.73
CA LYS A 36 -19.59 1.82 16.86
C LYS A 36 -18.13 1.44 17.15
N GLN A 37 -17.91 0.54 18.09
CA GLN A 37 -16.55 0.06 18.41
C GLN A 37 -15.89 -0.63 17.20
N SER A 38 -16.64 -1.48 16.52
CA SER A 38 -16.17 -2.21 15.35
C SER A 38 -15.83 -1.26 14.19
N VAL A 39 -16.68 -0.26 13.93
CA VAL A 39 -16.45 0.75 12.89
C VAL A 39 -15.24 1.62 13.22
N MET A 40 -15.09 2.08 14.46
CA MET A 40 -13.91 2.84 14.87
C MET A 40 -12.61 2.04 14.66
N ARG A 41 -12.61 0.76 15.01
CA ARG A 41 -11.47 -0.12 14.78
C ARG A 41 -11.20 -0.35 13.30
N ALA A 42 -12.25 -0.51 12.48
CA ALA A 42 -12.11 -0.65 11.04
C ALA A 42 -11.47 0.58 10.40
N LEU A 43 -11.90 1.78 10.79
CA LEU A 43 -11.37 3.04 10.25
C LEU A 43 -9.90 3.27 10.66
N THR A 44 -9.53 3.00 11.91
CA THR A 44 -8.14 3.10 12.37
C THR A 44 -7.24 2.10 11.69
N SER A 45 -7.71 0.86 11.52
CA SER A 45 -6.97 -0.19 10.79
C SER A 45 -6.82 0.15 9.31
N ALA A 46 -7.84 0.71 8.68
CA ALA A 46 -7.78 1.16 7.29
C ALA A 46 -6.73 2.27 7.09
N TYR A 47 -6.67 3.23 8.02
CA TYR A 47 -5.66 4.30 8.00
C TYR A 47 -4.24 3.74 8.09
N ALA A 48 -3.99 2.86 9.07
CA ALA A 48 -2.70 2.19 9.23
C ALA A 48 -2.37 1.31 8.01
N GLY A 49 -3.36 0.55 7.51
CA GLY A 49 -3.21 -0.33 6.36
C GLY A 49 -2.84 0.39 5.07
N ARG A 50 -3.42 1.56 4.82
CA ARG A 50 -3.04 2.38 3.64
C ARG A 50 -1.57 2.82 3.68
N LYS A 51 -1.04 3.14 4.85
CA LYS A 51 0.38 3.47 5.03
C LYS A 51 1.28 2.24 4.89
N GLN A 52 0.86 1.12 5.48
CA GLN A 52 1.56 -0.17 5.36
C GLN A 52 1.60 -0.66 3.91
N LYS A 53 0.53 -0.50 3.15
CA LYS A 53 0.47 -0.91 1.73
C LYS A 53 1.59 -0.28 0.91
N LYS A 54 1.88 1.00 1.12
CA LYS A 54 2.99 1.68 0.43
C LYS A 54 4.34 1.05 0.76
N ARG A 55 4.57 0.71 2.02
CA ARG A 55 5.82 0.06 2.48
C ARG A 55 5.93 -1.35 1.93
N GLN A 56 4.86 -2.12 1.96
CA GLN A 56 4.82 -3.50 1.45
C GLN A 56 5.07 -3.54 -0.06
N MET A 57 4.44 -2.65 -0.82
CA MET A 57 4.68 -2.56 -2.26
C MET A 57 6.14 -2.22 -2.57
N ARG A 58 6.73 -1.28 -1.83
CA ARG A 58 8.15 -0.95 -1.99
C ARG A 58 9.07 -2.13 -1.68
N GLN A 59 8.78 -2.89 -0.62
CA GLN A 59 9.53 -4.10 -0.28
C GLN A 59 9.45 -5.14 -1.40
N LEU A 60 8.26 -5.34 -1.96
CA LEU A 60 8.05 -6.25 -3.07
C LEU A 60 8.84 -5.83 -4.32
N TRP A 61 8.81 -4.54 -4.68
CA TRP A 61 9.60 -4.04 -5.80
C TRP A 61 11.09 -4.22 -5.59
N ILE A 62 11.59 -3.93 -4.40
CA ILE A 62 13.01 -4.12 -4.05
C ILE A 62 13.40 -5.60 -4.17
N ALA A 63 12.57 -6.53 -3.70
CA ALA A 63 12.83 -7.96 -3.81
C ALA A 63 12.93 -8.42 -5.28
N ARG A 64 12.00 -7.97 -6.13
CA ARG A 64 11.99 -8.28 -7.57
C ARG A 64 13.21 -7.71 -8.29
N ILE A 65 13.53 -6.45 -8.03
CA ILE A 65 14.71 -5.79 -8.62
C ILE A 65 15.99 -6.49 -8.17
N ASN A 66 16.10 -6.84 -6.89
CA ASN A 66 17.27 -7.52 -6.36
C ASN A 66 17.48 -8.91 -6.99
N ALA A 67 16.40 -9.67 -7.16
CA ALA A 67 16.48 -10.97 -7.84
C ALA A 67 16.99 -10.81 -9.28
N ALA A 68 16.41 -9.89 -10.06
CA ALA A 68 16.84 -9.64 -11.43
C ALA A 68 18.26 -9.04 -11.51
N ALA A 69 18.64 -8.19 -10.58
CA ALA A 69 19.99 -7.64 -10.51
C ALA A 69 21.03 -8.74 -10.25
N ARG A 70 20.74 -9.67 -9.36
CA ARG A 70 21.63 -10.83 -9.09
C ARG A 70 21.78 -11.74 -10.30
N MET A 71 20.73 -11.96 -11.07
CA MET A 71 20.81 -12.70 -12.34
C MET A 71 21.75 -12.02 -13.34
N ASN A 72 21.86 -10.70 -13.28
CA ASN A 72 22.80 -9.90 -14.07
C ASN A 72 24.17 -9.66 -13.39
N GLY A 73 24.44 -10.32 -12.27
CA GLY A 73 25.74 -10.23 -11.57
C GLY A 73 25.93 -8.97 -10.72
N LEU A 74 24.84 -8.23 -10.41
CA LEU A 74 24.86 -7.05 -9.57
C LEU A 74 24.10 -7.28 -8.26
N SER A 75 24.50 -6.60 -7.18
CA SER A 75 23.64 -6.43 -6.01
C SER A 75 22.67 -5.28 -6.22
N TYR A 76 21.57 -5.28 -5.48
CA TYR A 76 20.59 -4.19 -5.52
C TYR A 76 21.23 -2.81 -5.29
N SER A 77 22.10 -2.71 -4.30
CA SER A 77 22.78 -1.45 -3.96
C SER A 77 23.69 -0.95 -5.08
N LYS A 78 24.46 -1.86 -5.70
CA LYS A 78 25.32 -1.53 -6.84
C LYS A 78 24.50 -1.10 -8.06
N LEU A 79 23.40 -1.82 -8.36
CA LEU A 79 22.50 -1.45 -9.45
C LEU A 79 21.95 -0.04 -9.24
N MET A 80 21.38 0.24 -8.06
CA MET A 80 20.78 1.55 -7.78
C MET A 80 21.82 2.69 -7.78
N HIS A 81 23.02 2.42 -7.29
CA HIS A 81 24.12 3.39 -7.34
C HIS A 81 24.57 3.64 -8.79
N GLY A 82 24.75 2.58 -9.56
CA GLY A 82 25.13 2.68 -10.97
C GLY A 82 24.11 3.47 -11.80
N LEU A 83 22.82 3.23 -11.61
CA LEU A 83 21.77 3.99 -12.27
C LEU A 83 21.76 5.47 -11.89
N LYS A 84 22.03 5.75 -10.61
CA LYS A 84 22.16 7.14 -10.15
C LYS A 84 23.35 7.85 -10.77
N VAL A 85 24.49 7.20 -10.87
CA VAL A 85 25.72 7.74 -11.51
C VAL A 85 25.49 7.92 -13.00
N ALA A 86 24.79 7.00 -13.64
CA ALA A 86 24.43 7.09 -15.07
C ALA A 86 23.36 8.17 -15.37
N GLY A 87 22.77 8.80 -14.35
CA GLY A 87 21.72 9.80 -14.52
C GLY A 87 20.37 9.21 -14.96
N VAL A 88 20.16 7.91 -14.78
CA VAL A 88 18.91 7.24 -15.14
C VAL A 88 17.91 7.40 -14.01
N ASP A 89 16.86 8.19 -14.24
CA ASP A 89 15.78 8.42 -13.27
C ASP A 89 14.59 7.49 -13.55
N MET A 90 14.69 6.28 -13.02
CA MET A 90 13.59 5.29 -13.07
C MET A 90 13.13 4.94 -11.66
N ASN A 91 11.81 4.97 -11.47
CA ASN A 91 11.26 4.58 -10.17
C ASN A 91 11.28 3.05 -9.97
N ARG A 92 11.23 2.62 -8.70
CA ARG A 92 11.30 1.20 -8.35
C ARG A 92 10.16 0.36 -8.91
N LYS A 93 8.97 0.97 -9.06
CA LYS A 93 7.81 0.29 -9.65
C LYS A 93 8.09 -0.11 -11.11
N MET A 94 8.60 0.81 -11.90
CA MET A 94 8.95 0.54 -13.30
C MET A 94 10.07 -0.49 -13.42
N LEU A 95 11.12 -0.37 -12.62
CA LEU A 95 12.21 -1.35 -12.60
C LEU A 95 11.72 -2.75 -12.19
N ALA A 96 10.81 -2.84 -11.23
CA ALA A 96 10.24 -4.11 -10.81
C ALA A 96 9.31 -4.72 -11.87
N GLU A 97 8.60 -3.89 -12.60
CA GLU A 97 7.76 -4.30 -13.75
C GLU A 97 8.63 -4.89 -14.88
N MET A 98 9.69 -4.19 -15.27
CA MET A 98 10.67 -4.68 -16.25
C MET A 98 11.33 -5.98 -15.80
N ALA A 99 11.67 -6.10 -14.52
CA ALA A 99 12.28 -7.31 -13.96
C ALA A 99 11.42 -8.57 -14.15
N VAL A 100 10.09 -8.43 -14.19
CA VAL A 100 9.14 -9.54 -14.32
C VAL A 100 8.73 -9.75 -15.79
N ASN A 101 8.38 -8.67 -16.47
CA ASN A 101 7.73 -8.72 -17.79
C ASN A 101 8.70 -8.52 -18.97
N ASP A 102 9.84 -7.86 -18.74
CA ASP A 102 10.84 -7.55 -19.77
C ASP A 102 12.27 -7.76 -19.24
N ALA A 103 12.68 -9.02 -19.19
CA ALA A 103 14.01 -9.39 -18.73
C ALA A 103 15.13 -8.81 -19.63
N ALA A 104 14.90 -8.72 -20.94
CA ALA A 104 15.87 -8.16 -21.89
C ALA A 104 16.09 -6.67 -21.66
N GLY A 105 15.00 -5.90 -21.49
CA GLY A 105 15.07 -4.49 -21.13
C GLY A 105 15.76 -4.25 -19.78
N PHE A 106 15.48 -5.09 -18.79
CA PHE A 106 16.16 -5.02 -17.49
C PHE A 106 17.67 -5.30 -17.61
N THR A 107 18.07 -6.26 -18.44
CA THR A 107 19.48 -6.55 -18.70
C THR A 107 20.18 -5.34 -19.32
N ALA A 108 19.57 -4.68 -20.29
CA ALA A 108 20.11 -3.44 -20.88
C ALA A 108 20.31 -2.34 -19.83
N VAL A 109 19.34 -2.15 -18.95
CA VAL A 109 19.43 -1.20 -17.82
C VAL A 109 20.56 -1.58 -16.86
N ALA A 110 20.71 -2.87 -16.55
CA ALA A 110 21.78 -3.37 -15.69
C ALA A 110 23.17 -3.14 -16.32
N GLU A 111 23.31 -3.28 -17.62
CA GLU A 111 24.57 -2.99 -18.35
C GLU A 111 24.93 -1.50 -18.29
N VAL A 112 23.97 -0.60 -18.43
CA VAL A 112 24.18 0.84 -18.23
C VAL A 112 24.73 1.12 -16.84
N ALA A 113 24.15 0.49 -15.80
CA ALA A 113 24.62 0.63 -14.44
C ALA A 113 26.04 0.07 -14.25
N LYS A 114 26.38 -1.06 -14.87
CA LYS A 114 27.74 -1.64 -14.85
C LYS A 114 28.77 -0.71 -15.48
N LYS A 115 28.45 -0.16 -16.65
CA LYS A 115 29.33 0.80 -17.36
C LYS A 115 29.58 2.05 -16.53
N ALA A 116 28.58 2.55 -15.83
CA ALA A 116 28.72 3.72 -14.98
C ALA A 116 29.54 3.47 -13.71
N LEU A 117 29.68 2.21 -13.27
CA LEU A 117 30.48 1.80 -12.10
C LEU A 117 31.92 1.36 -12.45
N ALA A 118 32.16 1.14 -13.72
CA ALA A 118 33.51 0.82 -14.22
C ALA A 118 34.38 2.11 -14.35
#